data_ba34a5d17848cae2e3d6ebdcce516285
#
_entry.id   ba34a5d17848cae2e3d6ebdcce516285
#
_cell.length_a   1.000
_cell.length_b   1.000
_cell.length_c   1.000
_cell.angle_alpha   90.00
_cell.angle_beta   90.00
_cell.angle_gamma   90.00
#
_symmetry.space_group_name_H-M   'P 1'
#
loop_
_entity.id
_entity.type
_entity.pdbx_description
1 polymer ?
#
loop_
_entity_poly.entity_id
_entity_poly.type
_entity_poly.pdbx_seq_one_letter_code
_entity_poly.pdbx_strand_id
1 'polypeptide(L)'
;MNGRIASFAVSCGLPERAGDSTLKSEAKLNRFFADVEKRALRIAEISVRDRDEALDLVQEAMIKLARNYAEKPAEEWTPLFYRILQNRIRDWQRRQMVRNRVMVWFGKGNEDNDFDPVASAPDPAGRAPDDELESHEAMRGLEDALGKLPARQREAFMLRTFEGLDVAGTAAAMGCSEGSVKTHYSRAVHSLRETLGEHWQ
;
A
#
# COMPACT_ATOMS: atom_id res chain seq x y z
N MET A 1 -22.36 70.17 -27.22
CA MET A 1 -22.48 70.16 -25.73
C MET A 1 -22.59 68.72 -25.30
N ASN A 2 -21.61 68.29 -24.54
CA ASN A 2 -21.29 66.85 -24.29
C ASN A 2 -22.21 66.23 -23.26
N GLY A 3 -22.88 65.13 -23.60
CA GLY A 3 -23.58 64.26 -22.68
C GLY A 3 -22.77 62.97 -22.49
N ARG A 4 -22.11 62.81 -21.33
CA ARG A 4 -21.40 61.58 -20.93
C ARG A 4 -22.42 60.51 -20.58
N ILE A 5 -22.29 59.37 -21.30
CA ILE A 5 -23.01 58.14 -20.91
C ILE A 5 -22.08 57.38 -19.95
N ALA A 6 -22.53 57.25 -18.70
CA ALA A 6 -21.84 56.45 -17.69
C ALA A 6 -22.04 54.97 -18.02
N SER A 7 -20.93 54.27 -18.31
CA SER A 7 -20.87 52.82 -18.48
C SER A 7 -21.00 52.16 -17.11
N PHE A 8 -22.16 51.53 -16.83
CA PHE A 8 -22.35 50.62 -15.70
C PHE A 8 -21.78 49.24 -16.10
N ALA A 9 -20.55 48.98 -15.77
CA ALA A 9 -20.03 47.62 -15.84
C ALA A 9 -20.61 46.83 -14.66
N VAL A 10 -21.68 46.08 -14.89
CA VAL A 10 -22.16 45.05 -13.98
C VAL A 10 -21.18 43.89 -14.03
N SER A 11 -20.29 43.80 -13.03
CA SER A 11 -19.47 42.62 -12.77
C SER A 11 -20.41 41.48 -12.37
N CYS A 12 -20.84 40.70 -13.34
CA CYS A 12 -21.57 39.46 -13.13
C CYS A 12 -20.57 38.43 -12.67
N GLY A 13 -20.37 38.34 -11.34
CA GLY A 13 -19.66 37.21 -10.70
C GLY A 13 -20.46 35.94 -10.98
N LEU A 14 -20.07 35.23 -12.01
CA LEU A 14 -20.56 33.86 -12.23
C LEU A 14 -20.12 33.02 -11.03
N PRO A 15 -21.03 32.25 -10.41
CA PRO A 15 -20.63 31.32 -9.33
C PRO A 15 -19.64 30.32 -9.93
N GLU A 16 -18.48 30.17 -9.31
CA GLU A 16 -17.54 29.09 -9.64
C GLU A 16 -18.34 27.77 -9.70
N ARG A 17 -18.36 27.15 -10.86
CA ARG A 17 -19.15 25.95 -11.10
C ARG A 17 -18.64 24.88 -10.12
N ALA A 18 -19.53 24.32 -9.33
CA ALA A 18 -19.27 23.19 -8.43
C ALA A 18 -18.55 22.02 -9.15
N GLY A 19 -18.66 21.92 -10.48
CA GLY A 19 -17.95 20.96 -11.31
C GLY A 19 -16.43 21.15 -11.40
N ASP A 20 -15.91 22.39 -11.31
CA ASP A 20 -14.46 22.63 -11.43
C ASP A 20 -13.71 22.20 -10.15
N SER A 21 -14.31 22.37 -8.99
CA SER A 21 -13.75 21.90 -7.71
C SER A 21 -13.71 20.37 -7.63
N THR A 22 -14.76 19.69 -8.12
CA THR A 22 -14.84 18.22 -8.13
C THR A 22 -13.80 17.62 -9.08
N LEU A 23 -13.67 18.16 -10.28
CA LEU A 23 -12.67 17.72 -11.27
C LEU A 23 -11.23 17.91 -10.76
N LYS A 24 -10.95 19.00 -10.05
CA LYS A 24 -9.64 19.23 -9.44
C LYS A 24 -9.36 18.24 -8.31
N SER A 25 -10.36 17.86 -7.51
CA SER A 25 -10.24 16.87 -6.45
C SER A 25 -10.01 15.47 -7.03
N GLU A 26 -10.75 15.09 -8.07
CA GLU A 26 -10.57 13.82 -8.78
C GLU A 26 -9.18 13.70 -9.41
N ALA A 27 -8.69 14.77 -10.05
CA ALA A 27 -7.34 14.78 -10.64
C ALA A 27 -6.23 14.63 -9.57
N LYS A 28 -6.40 15.24 -8.40
CA LYS A 28 -5.46 15.06 -7.26
C LYS A 28 -5.48 13.62 -6.74
N LEU A 29 -6.67 13.05 -6.60
CA LEU A 29 -6.85 11.68 -6.11
C LEU A 29 -6.26 10.65 -7.09
N ASN A 30 -6.48 10.83 -8.39
CA ASN A 30 -5.90 9.98 -9.42
C ASN A 30 -4.36 10.03 -9.42
N ARG A 31 -3.78 11.22 -9.25
CA ARG A 31 -2.33 11.38 -9.10
C ARG A 31 -1.82 10.67 -7.85
N PHE A 32 -2.51 10.83 -6.72
CA PHE A 32 -2.17 10.11 -5.48
C PHE A 32 -2.19 8.59 -5.68
N PHE A 33 -3.21 8.04 -6.34
CA PHE A 33 -3.27 6.60 -6.60
C PHE A 33 -2.13 6.12 -7.50
N ALA A 34 -1.81 6.85 -8.56
CA ALA A 34 -0.68 6.52 -9.42
C ALA A 34 0.66 6.51 -8.66
N ASP A 35 0.82 7.39 -7.66
CA ASP A 35 2.03 7.48 -6.85
C ASP A 35 2.16 6.32 -5.85
N VAL A 36 1.04 5.84 -5.27
CA VAL A 36 1.08 4.79 -4.23
C VAL A 36 0.90 3.38 -4.76
N GLU A 37 0.31 3.20 -5.95
CA GLU A 37 -0.13 1.90 -6.49
C GLU A 37 0.96 0.83 -6.43
N LYS A 38 2.13 1.11 -6.99
CA LYS A 38 3.22 0.12 -7.08
C LYS A 38 3.72 -0.30 -5.69
N ARG A 39 3.87 0.65 -4.77
CA ARG A 39 4.31 0.36 -3.39
C ARG A 39 3.25 -0.38 -2.60
N ALA A 40 1.99 0.03 -2.75
CA ALA A 40 0.85 -0.62 -2.11
C ALA A 40 0.69 -2.08 -2.60
N LEU A 41 0.82 -2.30 -3.91
CA LEU A 41 0.77 -3.64 -4.49
C LEU A 41 1.89 -4.52 -3.92
N ARG A 42 3.12 -4.00 -3.85
CA ARG A 42 4.24 -4.74 -3.27
C ARG A 42 4.01 -5.11 -1.81
N ILE A 43 3.46 -4.18 -1.01
CA ILE A 43 3.10 -4.43 0.39
C ILE A 43 2.03 -5.53 0.50
N ALA A 44 1.03 -5.50 -0.37
CA ALA A 44 -0.03 -6.51 -0.40
C ALA A 44 0.51 -7.87 -0.84
N GLU A 45 1.29 -7.96 -1.93
CA GLU A 45 1.90 -9.21 -2.44
C GLU A 45 2.73 -9.92 -1.37
N ILE A 46 3.63 -9.22 -0.69
CA ILE A 46 4.42 -9.79 0.42
C ILE A 46 3.52 -10.29 1.57
N SER A 47 2.34 -9.66 1.75
CA SER A 47 1.45 -9.98 2.86
C SER A 47 0.50 -11.15 2.57
N VAL A 48 0.06 -11.33 1.32
CA VAL A 48 -0.92 -12.36 0.94
C VAL A 48 -0.30 -13.47 0.08
N ARG A 49 0.86 -13.23 -0.55
CA ARG A 49 1.58 -14.16 -1.43
C ARG A 49 0.75 -14.65 -2.62
N ASP A 50 -0.16 -13.81 -3.07
CA ASP A 50 -1.00 -14.03 -4.24
C ASP A 50 -1.18 -12.66 -4.91
N ARG A 51 -0.79 -12.58 -6.19
CA ARG A 51 -0.77 -11.31 -6.93
C ARG A 51 -2.18 -10.82 -7.25
N ASP A 52 -3.07 -11.72 -7.61
CA ASP A 52 -4.44 -11.36 -8.00
C ASP A 52 -5.22 -10.88 -6.78
N GLU A 53 -5.12 -11.60 -5.66
CA GLU A 53 -5.67 -11.16 -4.39
C GLU A 53 -5.07 -9.82 -3.92
N ALA A 54 -3.77 -9.62 -4.11
CA ALA A 54 -3.11 -8.36 -3.76
C ALA A 54 -3.65 -7.18 -4.58
N LEU A 55 -3.84 -7.37 -5.89
CA LEU A 55 -4.45 -6.37 -6.78
C LEU A 55 -5.87 -6.01 -6.33
N ASP A 56 -6.69 -7.00 -6.03
CA ASP A 56 -8.06 -6.79 -5.58
C ASP A 56 -8.10 -6.00 -4.25
N LEU A 57 -7.24 -6.35 -3.30
CA LEU A 57 -7.15 -5.65 -2.01
C LEU A 57 -6.72 -4.18 -2.17
N VAL A 58 -5.78 -3.90 -3.08
CA VAL A 58 -5.34 -2.53 -3.39
C VAL A 58 -6.46 -1.75 -4.07
N GLN A 59 -7.14 -2.31 -5.06
CA GLN A 59 -8.28 -1.68 -5.74
C GLN A 59 -9.42 -1.40 -4.77
N GLU A 60 -9.79 -2.35 -3.90
CA GLU A 60 -10.79 -2.14 -2.85
C GLU A 60 -10.41 -1.00 -1.91
N ALA A 61 -9.12 -0.88 -1.55
CA ALA A 61 -8.64 0.20 -0.69
C ALA A 61 -8.74 1.55 -1.39
N MET A 62 -8.37 1.64 -2.68
CA MET A 62 -8.50 2.85 -3.50
C MET A 62 -9.97 3.28 -3.63
N ILE A 63 -10.87 2.36 -3.95
CA ILE A 63 -12.31 2.62 -4.05
C ILE A 63 -12.87 3.14 -2.72
N LYS A 64 -12.46 2.53 -1.61
CA LYS A 64 -12.93 2.94 -0.28
C LYS A 64 -12.41 4.33 0.12
N LEU A 65 -11.16 4.64 -0.20
CA LEU A 65 -10.61 5.98 0.02
C LEU A 65 -11.37 7.01 -0.82
N ALA A 66 -11.55 6.76 -2.12
CA ALA A 66 -12.26 7.65 -3.03
C ALA A 66 -13.70 7.93 -2.57
N ARG A 67 -14.43 6.90 -2.14
CA ARG A 67 -15.83 7.05 -1.73
C ARG A 67 -16.02 7.79 -0.41
N ASN A 68 -15.12 7.57 0.55
CA ASN A 68 -15.37 7.99 1.94
C ASN A 68 -14.46 9.14 2.40
N TYR A 69 -13.35 9.40 1.68
CA TYR A 69 -12.29 10.30 2.15
C TYR A 69 -11.74 11.23 1.07
N ALA A 70 -12.37 11.31 -0.11
CA ALA A 70 -11.91 12.19 -1.21
C ALA A 70 -11.88 13.67 -0.80
N GLU A 71 -12.78 14.10 0.11
CA GLU A 71 -12.87 15.47 0.61
C GLU A 71 -11.88 15.80 1.72
N LYS A 72 -11.17 14.78 2.24
CA LYS A 72 -10.13 14.99 3.25
C LYS A 72 -8.92 15.71 2.65
N PRO A 73 -8.15 16.47 3.45
CA PRO A 73 -6.86 17.01 3.03
C PRO A 73 -5.94 15.92 2.45
N ALA A 74 -5.22 16.24 1.38
CA ALA A 74 -4.37 15.27 0.68
C ALA A 74 -3.29 14.66 1.57
N GLU A 75 -2.83 15.41 2.58
CA GLU A 75 -1.84 14.99 3.56
C GLU A 75 -2.34 13.84 4.44
N GLU A 76 -3.66 13.71 4.60
CA GLU A 76 -4.29 12.63 5.36
C GLU A 76 -4.49 11.35 4.52
N TRP A 77 -4.41 11.42 3.18
CA TRP A 77 -4.75 10.27 2.33
C TRP A 77 -3.79 9.10 2.50
N THR A 78 -2.49 9.35 2.60
CA THR A 78 -1.50 8.27 2.73
C THR A 78 -1.74 7.40 3.98
N PRO A 79 -1.78 7.94 5.21
CA PRO A 79 -2.03 7.11 6.39
C PRO A 79 -3.43 6.47 6.37
N LEU A 80 -4.47 7.16 5.84
CA LEU A 80 -5.82 6.60 5.70
C LEU A 80 -5.85 5.44 4.69
N PHE A 81 -5.21 5.61 3.54
CA PHE A 81 -5.14 4.58 2.51
C PHE A 81 -4.47 3.32 3.05
N TYR A 82 -3.29 3.44 3.68
CA TYR A 82 -2.60 2.30 4.25
C TYR A 82 -3.37 1.67 5.42
N ARG A 83 -4.08 2.46 6.20
CA ARG A 83 -4.99 1.92 7.23
C ARG A 83 -6.10 1.06 6.62
N ILE A 84 -6.70 1.52 5.52
CA ILE A 84 -7.72 0.76 4.80
C ILE A 84 -7.11 -0.53 4.24
N LEU A 85 -5.99 -0.45 3.53
CA LEU A 85 -5.29 -1.58 2.92
C LEU A 85 -4.90 -2.63 3.98
N GLN A 86 -4.31 -2.22 5.08
CA GLN A 86 -3.91 -3.13 6.15
C GLN A 86 -5.11 -3.81 6.82
N ASN A 87 -6.25 -3.13 6.93
CA ASN A 87 -7.49 -3.75 7.40
C ASN A 87 -7.96 -4.83 6.42
N ARG A 88 -7.93 -4.55 5.09
CA ARG A 88 -8.30 -5.52 4.06
C ARG A 88 -7.40 -6.75 4.06
N ILE A 89 -6.08 -6.56 4.14
CA ILE A 89 -5.10 -7.65 4.26
C ILE A 89 -5.40 -8.52 5.49
N ARG A 90 -5.65 -7.92 6.65
CA ARG A 90 -5.97 -8.66 7.88
C ARG A 90 -7.27 -9.44 7.78
N ASP A 91 -8.29 -8.86 7.16
CA ASP A 91 -9.59 -9.53 6.96
C ASP A 91 -9.44 -10.70 5.98
N TRP A 92 -8.65 -10.55 4.92
CA TRP A 92 -8.31 -11.62 4.00
C TRP A 92 -7.56 -12.76 4.71
N GLN A 93 -6.51 -12.45 5.49
CA GLN A 93 -5.75 -13.45 6.26
C GLN A 93 -6.63 -14.22 7.24
N ARG A 94 -7.59 -13.55 7.91
CA ARG A 94 -8.57 -14.22 8.79
C ARG A 94 -9.45 -15.19 8.01
N ARG A 95 -9.95 -14.79 6.84
CA ARG A 95 -10.77 -15.64 5.99
C ARG A 95 -9.99 -16.88 5.52
N GLN A 96 -8.74 -16.72 5.14
CA GLN A 96 -7.87 -17.82 4.76
C GLN A 96 -7.61 -18.80 5.92
N MET A 97 -7.33 -18.30 7.12
CA MET A 97 -7.17 -19.17 8.30
C MET A 97 -8.41 -19.99 8.59
N VAL A 98 -9.60 -19.41 8.49
CA VAL A 98 -10.87 -20.13 8.70
C VAL A 98 -11.05 -21.18 7.60
N ARG A 99 -10.85 -20.81 6.33
CA ARG A 99 -10.96 -21.74 5.18
C ARG A 99 -10.03 -22.94 5.34
N ASN A 100 -8.77 -22.70 5.68
CA ASN A 100 -7.80 -23.80 5.88
C ASN A 100 -8.19 -24.72 7.04
N ARG A 101 -8.69 -24.18 8.15
CA ARG A 101 -9.18 -25.01 9.27
C ARG A 101 -10.36 -25.88 8.88
N VAL A 102 -11.30 -25.33 8.12
CA VAL A 102 -12.48 -26.07 7.65
C VAL A 102 -12.05 -27.17 6.67
N MET A 103 -11.12 -26.88 5.74
CA MET A 103 -10.62 -27.89 4.80
C MET A 103 -9.89 -29.04 5.50
N VAL A 104 -9.07 -28.74 6.51
CA VAL A 104 -8.40 -29.77 7.32
C VAL A 104 -9.42 -30.63 8.06
N TRP A 105 -10.50 -30.04 8.59
CA TRP A 105 -11.53 -30.80 9.31
C TRP A 105 -12.37 -31.70 8.40
N PHE A 106 -12.63 -31.29 7.14
CA PHE A 106 -13.38 -32.11 6.18
C PHE A 106 -12.51 -33.13 5.43
N GLY A 107 -11.27 -33.37 5.83
CA GLY A 107 -10.43 -34.47 5.31
C GLY A 107 -9.96 -34.29 3.87
N LYS A 108 -10.08 -33.10 3.27
CA LYS A 108 -9.37 -32.76 2.04
C LYS A 108 -7.96 -32.28 2.41
N GLY A 109 -7.10 -33.28 2.71
CA GLY A 109 -5.67 -33.03 2.90
C GLY A 109 -5.06 -32.53 1.60
N ASN A 110 -4.21 -31.54 1.76
CA ASN A 110 -3.14 -31.10 0.88
C ASN A 110 -2.80 -32.00 -0.33
N GLU A 111 -3.46 -31.78 -1.42
CA GLU A 111 -2.90 -32.03 -2.74
C GLU A 111 -3.36 -30.84 -3.57
N ASP A 112 -2.44 -30.00 -4.00
CA ASP A 112 -2.56 -28.79 -4.81
C ASP A 112 -2.39 -27.45 -4.04
N ASN A 113 -1.28 -27.32 -3.32
CA ASN A 113 -0.68 -26.03 -3.11
C ASN A 113 0.73 -26.04 -3.75
N ASP A 114 0.76 -26.42 -5.03
CA ASP A 114 1.91 -26.16 -5.89
C ASP A 114 1.89 -24.67 -6.25
N PHE A 115 2.35 -23.88 -5.27
CA PHE A 115 2.75 -22.51 -5.55
C PHE A 115 4.07 -22.61 -6.32
N ASP A 116 4.00 -22.50 -7.64
CA ASP A 116 5.16 -22.33 -8.49
C ASP A 116 5.71 -20.90 -8.36
N PRO A 117 6.85 -20.70 -7.70
CA PRO A 117 7.43 -19.36 -7.53
C PRO A 117 8.05 -18.79 -8.81
N VAL A 118 8.04 -19.53 -9.92
CA VAL A 118 8.76 -19.15 -11.15
C VAL A 118 7.90 -18.34 -12.13
N ALA A 119 6.57 -18.31 -12.00
CA ALA A 119 5.68 -17.72 -12.99
C ALA A 119 5.48 -16.19 -12.91
N SER A 120 6.12 -15.48 -11.99
CA SER A 120 5.88 -14.03 -11.77
C SER A 120 7.16 -13.22 -11.61
N ALA A 121 8.14 -13.37 -12.46
CA ALA A 121 9.25 -12.43 -12.52
C ALA A 121 8.96 -11.36 -13.58
N PRO A 122 8.88 -10.05 -13.21
CA PRO A 122 8.91 -8.99 -14.21
C PRO A 122 10.30 -8.94 -14.83
N ASP A 123 10.36 -8.88 -16.16
CA ASP A 123 11.58 -8.73 -16.94
C ASP A 123 12.23 -7.35 -16.68
N PRO A 124 13.42 -7.25 -16.07
CA PRO A 124 14.10 -5.98 -15.87
C PRO A 124 15.04 -5.70 -17.04
N ALA A 125 14.73 -4.70 -17.83
CA ALA A 125 15.59 -4.24 -18.91
C ALA A 125 16.90 -3.62 -18.37
N GLY A 126 18.05 -4.24 -18.69
CA GLY A 126 19.29 -3.53 -18.93
C GLY A 126 20.35 -3.48 -17.83
N ARG A 127 20.67 -4.58 -17.16
CA ARG A 127 21.92 -4.75 -16.36
C ARG A 127 22.67 -6.03 -16.75
N ALA A 128 23.97 -6.10 -16.42
CA ALA A 128 24.79 -7.27 -16.70
C ALA A 128 24.23 -8.53 -16.00
N PRO A 129 24.27 -9.72 -16.61
CA PRO A 129 23.57 -10.90 -16.15
C PRO A 129 23.93 -11.38 -14.73
N ASP A 130 25.18 -11.19 -14.30
CA ASP A 130 25.66 -11.68 -12.99
C ASP A 130 25.19 -10.75 -11.84
N ASP A 131 25.22 -9.43 -12.02
CA ASP A 131 24.74 -8.44 -11.03
C ASP A 131 23.21 -8.52 -10.89
N GLU A 132 22.50 -8.89 -11.95
CA GLU A 132 21.05 -9.08 -11.93
C GLU A 132 20.65 -10.32 -11.13
N LEU A 133 21.38 -11.42 -11.30
CA LEU A 133 21.09 -12.67 -10.60
C LEU A 133 21.25 -12.51 -9.09
N GLU A 134 22.37 -11.94 -8.63
CA GLU A 134 22.60 -11.64 -7.22
C GLU A 134 21.55 -10.68 -6.64
N SER A 135 21.17 -9.66 -7.39
CA SER A 135 20.13 -8.70 -6.98
C SER A 135 18.76 -9.37 -6.87
N HIS A 136 18.42 -10.28 -7.77
CA HIS A 136 17.18 -11.06 -7.72
C HIS A 136 17.15 -12.04 -6.54
N GLU A 137 18.24 -12.73 -6.27
CA GLU A 137 18.33 -13.65 -5.13
C GLU A 137 18.25 -12.89 -3.80
N ALA A 138 18.94 -11.76 -3.68
CA ALA A 138 18.87 -10.91 -2.50
C ALA A 138 17.44 -10.37 -2.28
N MET A 139 16.75 -9.97 -3.36
CA MET A 139 15.37 -9.49 -3.28
C MET A 139 14.41 -10.60 -2.84
N ARG A 140 14.53 -11.81 -3.41
CA ARG A 140 13.73 -12.98 -2.99
C ARG A 140 14.01 -13.34 -1.53
N GLY A 141 15.27 -13.32 -1.10
CA GLY A 141 15.64 -13.55 0.29
C GLY A 141 15.00 -12.55 1.25
N LEU A 142 14.97 -11.26 0.87
CA LEU A 142 14.31 -10.22 1.63
C LEU A 142 12.78 -10.43 1.71
N GLU A 143 12.15 -10.80 0.60
CA GLU A 143 10.70 -11.07 0.56
C GLU A 143 10.31 -12.25 1.44
N ASP A 144 11.08 -13.32 1.37
CA ASP A 144 10.88 -14.49 2.22
C ASP A 144 11.08 -14.16 3.70
N ALA A 145 12.10 -13.37 4.03
CA ALA A 145 12.36 -12.92 5.40
C ALA A 145 11.21 -12.04 5.91
N LEU A 146 10.74 -11.09 5.08
CA LEU A 146 9.57 -10.27 5.38
C LEU A 146 8.30 -11.10 5.57
N GLY A 147 8.11 -12.12 4.72
CA GLY A 147 6.97 -13.03 4.82
C GLY A 147 6.93 -13.84 6.12
N LYS A 148 8.10 -14.12 6.71
CA LYS A 148 8.23 -14.84 8.01
C LYS A 148 8.01 -13.95 9.22
N LEU A 149 8.09 -12.62 9.08
CA LEU A 149 7.85 -11.71 10.20
C LEU A 149 6.41 -11.81 10.73
N PRO A 150 6.20 -11.66 12.04
CA PRO A 150 4.88 -11.42 12.60
C PRO A 150 4.20 -10.24 11.91
N ALA A 151 2.90 -10.34 11.62
CA ALA A 151 2.15 -9.39 10.80
C ALA A 151 2.36 -7.92 11.20
N ARG A 152 2.35 -7.60 12.51
CA ARG A 152 2.55 -6.22 13.00
C ARG A 152 3.98 -5.71 12.83
N GLN A 153 4.97 -6.58 12.90
CA GLN A 153 6.37 -6.23 12.67
C GLN A 153 6.60 -5.95 11.18
N ARG A 154 6.09 -6.82 10.32
CA ARG A 154 6.10 -6.63 8.86
C ARG A 154 5.41 -5.34 8.46
N GLU A 155 4.19 -5.07 8.99
CA GLU A 155 3.43 -3.85 8.75
C GLU A 155 4.23 -2.59 9.10
N ALA A 156 4.83 -2.55 10.31
CA ALA A 156 5.63 -1.43 10.75
C ALA A 156 6.87 -1.22 9.87
N PHE A 157 7.57 -2.29 9.51
CA PHE A 157 8.75 -2.24 8.67
C PHE A 157 8.41 -1.69 7.27
N MET A 158 7.38 -2.23 6.65
CA MET A 158 7.01 -1.86 5.28
C MET A 158 6.54 -0.41 5.19
N LEU A 159 5.71 0.05 6.12
CA LEU A 159 5.24 1.43 6.15
C LEU A 159 6.38 2.43 6.43
N ARG A 160 7.36 2.06 7.27
CA ARG A 160 8.51 2.91 7.58
C ARG A 160 9.57 2.93 6.46
N THR A 161 9.83 1.79 5.83
CA THR A 161 10.97 1.61 4.91
C THR A 161 10.55 1.75 3.45
N PHE A 162 9.45 1.11 3.04
CA PHE A 162 8.99 1.15 1.64
C PHE A 162 8.15 2.38 1.35
N GLU A 163 7.31 2.81 2.29
CA GLU A 163 6.45 3.99 2.10
C GLU A 163 7.09 5.27 2.64
N GLY A 164 8.07 5.15 3.53
CA GLY A 164 8.76 6.30 4.11
C GLY A 164 7.92 7.08 5.13
N LEU A 165 6.83 6.50 5.66
CA LEU A 165 6.03 7.18 6.68
C LEU A 165 6.86 7.45 7.93
N ASP A 166 6.66 8.60 8.55
CA ASP A 166 7.19 8.88 9.88
C ASP A 166 6.52 8.03 10.96
N VAL A 167 6.94 8.15 12.21
CA VAL A 167 6.40 7.33 13.31
C VAL A 167 4.93 7.63 13.54
N ALA A 168 4.53 8.92 13.45
CA ALA A 168 3.16 9.35 13.67
C ALA A 168 2.23 8.87 12.56
N GLY A 169 2.62 9.02 11.28
CA GLY A 169 1.87 8.51 10.12
C GLY A 169 1.75 6.99 10.13
N THR A 170 2.82 6.28 10.53
CA THR A 170 2.78 4.83 10.69
C THR A 170 1.83 4.42 11.81
N ALA A 171 1.83 5.11 12.95
CA ALA A 171 0.91 4.87 14.05
C ALA A 171 -0.55 5.07 13.64
N ALA A 172 -0.83 6.15 12.88
CA ALA A 172 -2.14 6.43 12.31
C ALA A 172 -2.58 5.31 11.33
N ALA A 173 -1.69 4.86 10.43
CA ALA A 173 -1.97 3.78 9.49
C ALA A 173 -2.19 2.44 10.21
N MET A 174 -1.36 2.10 11.18
CA MET A 174 -1.45 0.85 11.95
C MET A 174 -2.60 0.86 12.98
N GLY A 175 -3.12 2.03 13.37
CA GLY A 175 -4.11 2.18 14.43
C GLY A 175 -3.55 1.77 15.80
N CYS A 176 -2.32 2.18 16.11
CA CYS A 176 -1.65 1.90 17.40
C CYS A 176 -0.86 3.12 17.88
N SER A 177 -0.25 3.02 19.07
CA SER A 177 0.60 4.09 19.61
C SER A 177 1.95 4.16 18.89
N GLU A 178 2.58 5.34 18.89
CA GLU A 178 3.93 5.53 18.37
C GLU A 178 4.97 4.64 19.07
N GLY A 179 4.81 4.42 20.38
CA GLY A 179 5.65 3.48 21.13
C GLY A 179 5.55 2.05 20.62
N SER A 180 4.33 1.62 20.24
CA SER A 180 4.11 0.31 19.62
C SER A 180 4.79 0.21 18.25
N VAL A 181 4.70 1.28 17.43
CA VAL A 181 5.40 1.34 16.14
C VAL A 181 6.91 1.16 16.32
N LYS A 182 7.53 1.94 17.22
CA LYS A 182 8.97 1.86 17.50
C LYS A 182 9.37 0.44 17.91
N THR A 183 8.58 -0.19 18.78
CA THR A 183 8.82 -1.57 19.23
C THR A 183 8.69 -2.58 18.10
N HIS A 184 7.63 -2.51 17.29
CA HIS A 184 7.43 -3.41 16.17
C HIS A 184 8.50 -3.24 15.10
N TYR A 185 8.87 -2.01 14.77
CA TYR A 185 9.90 -1.71 13.80
C TYR A 185 11.28 -2.22 14.25
N SER A 186 11.68 -1.95 15.50
CA SER A 186 12.94 -2.43 16.06
C SER A 186 13.04 -3.95 16.04
N ARG A 187 11.97 -4.66 16.44
CA ARG A 187 11.93 -6.12 16.38
C ARG A 187 12.00 -6.66 14.96
N ALA A 188 11.32 -6.01 14.02
CA ALA A 188 11.39 -6.38 12.60
C ALA A 188 12.80 -6.27 12.05
N VAL A 189 13.49 -5.14 12.31
CA VAL A 189 14.88 -4.92 11.88
C VAL A 189 15.82 -5.96 12.50
N HIS A 190 15.64 -6.27 13.78
CA HIS A 190 16.45 -7.30 14.44
C HIS A 190 16.28 -8.68 13.81
N SER A 191 15.03 -9.13 13.64
CA SER A 191 14.75 -10.43 13.00
C SER A 191 15.23 -10.51 11.56
N LEU A 192 15.11 -9.42 10.79
CA LEU A 192 15.61 -9.39 9.42
C LEU A 192 17.13 -9.48 9.36
N ARG A 193 17.85 -8.79 10.27
CA ARG A 193 19.32 -8.90 10.36
C ARG A 193 19.76 -10.32 10.72
N GLU A 194 19.08 -10.98 11.64
CA GLU A 194 19.37 -12.37 11.98
C GLU A 194 19.11 -13.34 10.82
N THR A 195 18.04 -13.09 10.02
CA THR A 195 17.63 -13.96 8.92
C THR A 195 18.51 -13.77 7.69
N LEU A 196 18.87 -12.53 7.37
CA LEU A 196 19.61 -12.18 6.15
C LEU A 196 21.14 -12.27 6.35
N GLY A 197 21.62 -12.37 7.60
CA GLY A 197 23.03 -12.55 7.92
C GLY A 197 23.96 -11.50 7.28
N GLU A 198 25.04 -11.97 6.67
CA GLU A 198 26.10 -11.13 6.10
C GLU A 198 25.66 -10.31 4.86
N HIS A 199 24.53 -10.61 4.25
CA HIS A 199 23.99 -9.85 3.09
C HIS A 199 23.44 -8.47 3.46
N TRP A 200 23.46 -8.11 4.74
CA TRP A 200 22.93 -6.83 5.24
C TRP A 200 24.02 -5.83 5.69
N GLN A 201 25.27 -6.06 5.31
CA GLN A 201 26.37 -5.11 5.65
C GLN A 201 26.52 -4.01 4.61
#